data_4906caf4cfe0a7d6e348b2db44c97e85
#
_entry.id   4906caf4cfe0a7d6e348b2db44c97e85
#
_cell.length_a   1.000
_cell.length_b   1.000
_cell.length_c   1.000
_cell.angle_alpha   90.00
_cell.angle_beta   90.00
_cell.angle_gamma   90.00
#
_symmetry.space_group_name_H-M   'P 1'
#
loop_
_entity.id
_entity.type
_entity.pdbx_description
1 polymer ?
#
loop_
_entity_poly.entity_id
_entity_poly.type
_entity_poly.pdbx_seq_one_letter_code
_entity_poly.pdbx_strand_id
1 'polypeptide(L)'
;MAIKSYKPTTPGRRGMTTIDYSSLSKVAPEKSLIQPVKKNSGRNSYGRITVRHRGGGARRKYRIIDFKRNKLDMNAEVMTLEYDPNRSAFIALLKYEDGEKRYILAPHGLEVGDIVRAGADIDIKPGNASQMQNIPVGTFIHNIELYPSKGGQLVRSAGNMAQLMGKENGYALVRLPSGEMRNIPLNCMATIGQVSNIDHSNVNYGKAGRKRHMGWRPTVRGSVMNPNDHPHGGGEGKSPIGRPGPVSPWGKPTLGYKTRAKHNRSDKFIVKRRNGK
;
A
#
# COMPACT_ATOMS: atom_id res chain seq x y z
N MET A 1 -14.12 -0.86 11.08
CA MET A 1 -14.52 0.56 10.83
C MET A 1 -15.69 0.55 9.89
N ALA A 2 -16.63 1.47 10.06
CA ALA A 2 -17.83 1.51 9.23
C ALA A 2 -17.59 2.37 7.97
N ILE A 3 -18.19 2.00 6.86
CA ILE A 3 -18.28 2.82 5.66
C ILE A 3 -19.45 3.80 5.85
N LYS A 4 -19.16 5.10 5.69
CA LYS A 4 -20.16 6.15 5.73
C LYS A 4 -20.74 6.37 4.33
N SER A 5 -22.06 6.21 4.19
CA SER A 5 -22.82 6.54 3.00
C SER A 5 -23.34 7.98 3.07
N TYR A 6 -23.62 8.57 1.92
CA TYR A 6 -24.16 9.92 1.82
C TYR A 6 -25.59 9.93 1.30
N LYS A 7 -26.40 10.89 1.74
CA LYS A 7 -27.74 11.12 1.18
C LYS A 7 -27.62 11.44 -0.32
N PRO A 8 -28.50 10.89 -1.18
CA PRO A 8 -28.43 11.03 -2.64
C PRO A 8 -28.94 12.41 -3.13
N THR A 9 -28.35 13.48 -2.63
CA THR A 9 -28.75 14.88 -2.95
C THR A 9 -28.33 15.31 -4.36
N THR A 10 -27.34 14.63 -4.96
CA THR A 10 -26.85 14.87 -6.32
C THR A 10 -26.47 13.55 -6.98
N PRO A 11 -26.40 13.46 -8.33
CA PRO A 11 -25.95 12.25 -9.03
C PRO A 11 -24.60 11.73 -8.53
N GLY A 12 -23.64 12.63 -8.25
CA GLY A 12 -22.32 12.27 -7.74
C GLY A 12 -22.33 11.77 -6.30
N ARG A 13 -23.32 12.14 -5.49
CA ARG A 13 -23.45 11.69 -4.09
C ARG A 13 -24.26 10.40 -3.93
N ARG A 14 -25.07 10.05 -4.92
CA ARG A 14 -25.97 8.87 -4.86
C ARG A 14 -25.26 7.58 -4.48
N GLY A 15 -24.12 7.28 -5.07
CA GLY A 15 -23.34 6.08 -4.76
C GLY A 15 -22.01 6.38 -4.03
N MET A 16 -21.84 7.60 -3.53
CA MET A 16 -20.56 7.98 -2.88
C MET A 16 -20.48 7.44 -1.46
N THR A 17 -19.36 6.83 -1.14
CA THR A 17 -19.04 6.40 0.22
C THR A 17 -17.69 6.93 0.67
N THR A 18 -17.46 6.94 1.97
CA THR A 18 -16.16 7.26 2.59
C THR A 18 -15.95 6.36 3.78
N ILE A 19 -14.71 6.24 4.21
CA ILE A 19 -14.37 5.63 5.47
C ILE A 19 -14.82 6.56 6.60
N ASP A 20 -15.32 5.99 7.69
CA ASP A 20 -15.54 6.73 8.92
C ASP A 20 -14.22 6.91 9.66
N TYR A 21 -13.86 8.16 9.92
CA TYR A 21 -12.64 8.54 10.64
C TYR A 21 -12.90 8.87 12.12
N SER A 22 -14.08 8.52 12.64
CA SER A 22 -14.47 8.85 14.04
C SER A 22 -13.55 8.22 15.08
N SER A 23 -12.99 7.03 14.76
CA SER A 23 -12.03 6.34 15.63
C SER A 23 -10.60 6.88 15.58
N LEU A 24 -10.32 7.83 14.71
CA LEU A 24 -9.00 8.46 14.63
C LEU A 24 -8.90 9.68 15.53
N SER A 25 -7.71 9.91 16.06
CA SER A 25 -7.40 11.08 16.88
C SER A 25 -7.48 12.36 16.04
N LYS A 26 -8.23 13.36 16.54
CA LYS A 26 -8.39 14.67 15.87
C LYS A 26 -7.26 15.62 16.26
N VAL A 27 -6.02 15.23 15.91
CA VAL A 27 -4.81 15.99 16.25
C VAL A 27 -4.04 16.41 15.02
N ALA A 28 -3.24 17.45 15.13
CA ALA A 28 -2.28 17.82 14.10
C ALA A 28 -1.11 16.84 14.12
N PRO A 29 -0.55 16.47 12.94
CA PRO A 29 0.57 15.54 12.89
C PRO A 29 1.83 16.15 13.53
N GLU A 30 2.69 15.29 14.11
CA GLU A 30 3.93 15.68 14.77
C GLU A 30 4.86 16.43 13.81
N LYS A 31 5.23 17.66 14.15
CA LYS A 31 5.97 18.58 13.26
C LYS A 31 7.37 18.07 12.90
N SER A 32 8.05 17.44 13.85
CA SER A 32 9.41 16.87 13.66
C SER A 32 9.44 15.71 12.65
N LEU A 33 8.31 15.02 12.46
CA LEU A 33 8.16 13.85 11.60
C LEU A 33 7.50 14.18 10.24
N ILE A 34 7.45 15.45 9.86
CA ILE A 34 6.84 15.89 8.60
C ILE A 34 7.91 16.41 7.64
N GLN A 35 7.77 16.02 6.37
CA GLN A 35 8.59 16.53 5.28
C GLN A 35 7.72 17.03 4.11
N PRO A 36 8.20 18.04 3.35
CA PRO A 36 7.54 18.47 2.12
C PRO A 36 7.60 17.37 1.05
N VAL A 37 6.54 17.24 0.25
CA VAL A 37 6.49 16.30 -0.87
C VAL A 37 6.65 17.07 -2.17
N LYS A 38 7.75 16.82 -2.89
CA LYS A 38 7.90 17.27 -4.30
C LYS A 38 6.92 16.51 -5.19
N LYS A 39 6.15 17.24 -6.00
CA LYS A 39 5.23 16.69 -6.99
C LYS A 39 5.89 16.66 -8.36
N ASN A 40 6.29 15.49 -8.82
CA ASN A 40 6.89 15.34 -10.15
C ASN A 40 5.86 15.23 -11.28
N SER A 41 4.57 15.07 -10.96
CA SER A 41 3.46 15.00 -11.94
C SER A 41 3.71 14.02 -13.09
N GLY A 42 4.31 12.87 -12.79
CA GLY A 42 4.63 11.82 -13.76
C GLY A 42 5.83 12.10 -14.66
N ARG A 43 6.65 13.09 -14.31
CA ARG A 43 7.88 13.44 -15.06
C ARG A 43 9.11 12.81 -14.43
N ASN A 44 10.08 12.43 -15.27
CA ASN A 44 11.40 11.93 -14.85
C ASN A 44 12.36 13.09 -14.52
N SER A 45 13.65 12.78 -14.27
CA SER A 45 14.71 13.75 -14.00
C SER A 45 14.98 14.73 -15.18
N TYR A 46 14.70 14.31 -16.41
CA TYR A 46 14.83 15.14 -17.60
C TYR A 46 13.57 15.97 -17.93
N GLY A 47 12.55 15.96 -17.04
CA GLY A 47 11.29 16.67 -17.25
C GLY A 47 10.32 16.01 -18.24
N ARG A 48 10.67 14.86 -18.83
CA ARG A 48 9.81 14.12 -19.77
C ARG A 48 8.73 13.34 -19.03
N ILE A 49 7.52 13.31 -19.60
CA ILE A 49 6.40 12.54 -19.03
C ILE A 49 6.65 11.04 -19.27
N THR A 50 6.94 10.31 -18.20
CA THR A 50 7.09 8.84 -18.20
C THR A 50 5.87 8.11 -17.68
N VAL A 51 5.05 8.78 -16.84
CA VAL A 51 3.77 8.26 -16.35
C VAL A 51 2.69 9.28 -16.70
N ARG A 52 1.84 8.93 -17.67
CA ARG A 52 0.75 9.81 -18.13
C ARG A 52 -0.33 9.96 -17.08
N HIS A 53 -1.16 11.00 -17.25
CA HIS A 53 -2.36 11.28 -16.46
C HIS A 53 -2.09 11.46 -14.95
N ARG A 54 -0.93 12.03 -14.60
CA ARG A 54 -0.57 12.43 -13.24
C ARG A 54 -0.44 13.93 -13.15
N GLY A 55 -0.80 14.50 -12.01
CA GLY A 55 -0.62 15.91 -11.71
C GLY A 55 -1.81 16.54 -11.01
N GLY A 56 -1.62 17.77 -10.52
CA GLY A 56 -2.59 18.43 -9.66
C GLY A 56 -2.74 17.74 -8.30
N GLY A 57 -3.97 17.69 -7.81
CA GLY A 57 -4.31 17.09 -6.52
C GLY A 57 -4.01 18.00 -5.32
N ALA A 58 -4.54 17.63 -4.16
CA ALA A 58 -4.36 18.35 -2.91
C ALA A 58 -2.87 18.42 -2.50
N ARG A 59 -2.49 19.48 -1.80
CA ARG A 59 -1.16 19.56 -1.15
C ARG A 59 -1.09 18.53 -0.03
N ARG A 60 0.02 17.80 0.06
CA ARG A 60 0.28 16.78 1.07
C ARG A 60 1.65 16.98 1.66
N LYS A 61 1.79 16.66 2.95
CA LYS A 61 3.08 16.53 3.63
C LYS A 61 3.34 15.05 3.86
N TYR A 62 4.58 14.61 3.69
CA TYR A 62 4.99 13.24 3.98
C TYR A 62 5.16 13.06 5.50
N ARG A 63 4.69 11.94 6.04
CA ARG A 63 4.98 11.50 7.41
C ARG A 63 6.12 10.50 7.32
N ILE A 64 7.17 10.75 8.10
CA ILE A 64 8.30 9.82 8.20
C ILE A 64 7.82 8.61 9.00
N ILE A 65 7.77 7.44 8.35
CA ILE A 65 7.33 6.21 8.99
C ILE A 65 8.55 5.33 9.28
N ASP A 66 8.60 4.81 10.47
CA ASP A 66 9.58 3.81 10.87
C ASP A 66 9.21 2.43 10.29
N PHE A 67 9.73 2.14 9.10
CA PHE A 67 9.59 0.82 8.48
C PHE A 67 10.60 -0.19 8.98
N LYS A 68 11.64 0.27 9.69
CA LYS A 68 12.74 -0.59 10.17
C LYS A 68 12.46 -1.20 11.51
N ARG A 69 11.74 -0.48 12.39
CA ARG A 69 11.49 -0.92 13.77
C ARG A 69 12.80 -1.31 14.49
N ASN A 70 13.84 -0.51 14.28
CA ASN A 70 15.19 -0.80 14.75
C ASN A 70 15.46 -0.41 16.21
N LYS A 71 14.48 0.16 16.90
CA LYS A 71 14.56 0.46 18.33
C LYS A 71 14.09 -0.76 19.09
N LEU A 72 15.07 -1.65 19.36
CA LEU A 72 14.82 -2.97 19.97
C LEU A 72 14.71 -2.86 21.48
N ASP A 73 13.94 -3.78 22.07
CA ASP A 73 13.80 -4.03 23.51
C ASP A 73 13.36 -2.83 24.35
N MET A 74 12.71 -1.87 23.71
CA MET A 74 12.16 -0.66 24.35
C MET A 74 10.65 -0.60 24.12
N ASN A 75 9.89 -0.32 25.16
CA ASN A 75 8.45 -0.15 25.06
C ASN A 75 8.13 1.21 24.44
N ALA A 76 7.06 1.25 23.68
CA ALA A 76 6.52 2.48 23.12
C ALA A 76 5.01 2.52 23.30
N GLU A 77 4.49 3.62 23.82
CA GLU A 77 3.07 3.88 24.01
C GLU A 77 2.48 4.47 22.73
N VAL A 78 1.30 4.01 22.34
CA VAL A 78 0.51 4.57 21.24
C VAL A 78 -0.17 5.85 21.69
N MET A 79 0.34 6.99 21.27
CA MET A 79 -0.20 8.30 21.62
C MET A 79 -1.44 8.67 20.80
N THR A 80 -1.40 8.41 19.50
CA THR A 80 -2.48 8.79 18.57
C THR A 80 -2.58 7.82 17.40
N LEU A 81 -3.79 7.68 16.85
CA LEU A 81 -4.06 7.04 15.57
C LEU A 81 -4.45 8.10 14.55
N GLU A 82 -3.73 8.19 13.44
CA GLU A 82 -3.86 9.31 12.50
C GLU A 82 -4.11 8.86 11.06
N TYR A 83 -4.79 9.75 10.31
CA TYR A 83 -4.91 9.64 8.86
C TYR A 83 -3.64 10.13 8.16
N ASP A 84 -3.11 9.35 7.21
CA ASP A 84 -2.02 9.79 6.32
C ASP A 84 -2.51 9.90 4.87
N PRO A 85 -2.45 11.10 4.26
CA PRO A 85 -2.86 11.29 2.86
C PRO A 85 -1.94 10.63 1.83
N ASN A 86 -0.80 10.06 2.23
CA ASN A 86 0.19 9.47 1.35
C ASN A 86 0.03 7.95 1.21
N ARG A 87 -0.78 7.33 2.06
CA ARG A 87 -1.02 5.88 2.08
C ARG A 87 -2.46 5.55 2.37
N SER A 88 -2.85 4.33 2.09
CA SER A 88 -4.20 3.83 2.35
C SER A 88 -4.39 3.38 3.80
N ALA A 89 -3.31 2.91 4.47
CA ALA A 89 -3.30 2.52 5.87
C ALA A 89 -3.32 3.73 6.80
N PHE A 90 -3.85 3.58 8.01
CA PHE A 90 -3.65 4.54 9.09
C PHE A 90 -2.27 4.39 9.69
N ILE A 91 -1.85 5.40 10.43
CA ILE A 91 -0.56 5.44 11.13
C ILE A 91 -0.80 5.66 12.61
N ALA A 92 0.11 5.16 13.44
CA ALA A 92 0.13 5.36 14.87
C ALA A 92 1.38 6.16 15.26
N LEU A 93 1.21 7.20 16.07
CA LEU A 93 2.33 7.90 16.69
C LEU A 93 2.71 7.16 17.97
N LEU A 94 3.92 6.68 18.04
CA LEU A 94 4.51 6.06 19.20
C LEU A 94 5.39 7.06 19.96
N LYS A 95 5.36 6.97 21.29
CA LYS A 95 6.30 7.62 22.19
C LYS A 95 7.07 6.53 22.93
N TYR A 96 8.36 6.48 22.75
CA TYR A 96 9.26 5.57 23.44
C TYR A 96 9.59 6.07 24.86
N GLU A 97 10.09 5.18 25.71
CA GLU A 97 10.47 5.51 27.10
C GLU A 97 11.54 6.60 27.18
N ASP A 98 12.41 6.73 26.18
CA ASP A 98 13.41 7.80 26.07
C ASP A 98 12.85 9.13 25.53
N GLY A 99 11.53 9.22 25.31
CA GLY A 99 10.85 10.40 24.81
C GLY A 99 10.87 10.56 23.28
N GLU A 100 11.61 9.74 22.52
CA GLU A 100 11.61 9.79 21.06
C GLU A 100 10.22 9.40 20.52
N LYS A 101 9.78 10.13 19.49
CA LYS A 101 8.51 9.83 18.81
C LYS A 101 8.78 9.26 17.44
N ARG A 102 8.00 8.26 17.03
CA ARG A 102 8.04 7.68 15.66
C ARG A 102 6.64 7.33 15.18
N TYR A 103 6.40 7.48 13.88
CA TYR A 103 5.22 6.91 13.25
C TYR A 103 5.46 5.48 12.81
N ILE A 104 4.47 4.62 13.01
CA ILE A 104 4.39 3.28 12.44
C ILE A 104 3.12 3.10 11.61
N LEU A 105 3.05 2.02 10.81
CA LEU A 105 1.77 1.59 10.24
C LEU A 105 0.90 1.06 11.39
N ALA A 106 -0.31 1.60 11.53
CA ALA A 106 -1.24 1.10 12.53
C ALA A 106 -1.79 -0.27 12.10
N PRO A 107 -1.63 -1.33 12.88
CA PRO A 107 -2.35 -2.57 12.67
C PRO A 107 -3.84 -2.42 13.02
N HIS A 108 -4.64 -3.39 12.55
CA HIS A 108 -6.03 -3.49 12.94
C HIS A 108 -6.14 -3.91 14.41
N GLY A 109 -7.02 -3.26 15.15
CA GLY A 109 -7.24 -3.53 16.58
C GLY A 109 -6.27 -2.81 17.53
N LEU A 110 -5.34 -1.98 17.03
CA LEU A 110 -4.49 -1.15 17.88
C LEU A 110 -5.29 0.06 18.39
N GLU A 111 -5.18 0.34 19.68
CA GLU A 111 -5.87 1.46 20.35
C GLU A 111 -4.86 2.46 20.94
N VAL A 112 -5.34 3.65 21.27
CA VAL A 112 -4.55 4.67 21.96
C VAL A 112 -4.30 4.22 23.42
N GLY A 113 -3.06 4.30 23.88
CA GLY A 113 -2.64 3.80 25.18
C GLY A 113 -2.04 2.38 25.14
N ASP A 114 -2.17 1.65 24.03
CA ASP A 114 -1.53 0.36 23.89
C ASP A 114 0.01 0.49 23.93
N ILE A 115 0.66 -0.53 24.47
CA ILE A 115 2.13 -0.63 24.48
C ILE A 115 2.54 -1.59 23.35
N VAL A 116 3.46 -1.12 22.51
CA VAL A 116 4.07 -1.90 21.43
C VAL A 116 5.58 -1.96 21.60
N ARG A 117 6.17 -3.11 21.28
CA ARG A 117 7.61 -3.36 21.40
C ARG A 117 8.16 -4.00 20.13
N ALA A 118 9.43 -3.77 19.86
CA ALA A 118 10.18 -4.49 18.84
C ALA A 118 11.35 -5.21 19.52
N GLY A 119 11.59 -6.48 19.22
CA GLY A 119 12.66 -7.25 19.86
C GLY A 119 12.59 -8.73 19.53
N ALA A 120 13.45 -9.51 20.19
CA ALA A 120 13.49 -10.96 20.04
C ALA A 120 12.43 -11.65 20.92
N ASP A 121 12.33 -11.22 22.16
CA ASP A 121 11.38 -11.75 23.13
C ASP A 121 10.22 -10.77 23.29
N ILE A 122 9.16 -11.00 22.52
CA ILE A 122 7.98 -10.15 22.48
C ILE A 122 6.71 -10.97 22.47
N ASP A 123 5.65 -10.43 23.08
CA ASP A 123 4.31 -10.98 22.98
C ASP A 123 3.79 -10.96 21.53
N ILE A 124 3.01 -11.97 21.16
CA ILE A 124 2.36 -12.05 19.84
C ILE A 124 1.11 -11.18 19.82
N LYS A 125 1.30 -9.85 19.95
CA LYS A 125 0.24 -8.84 19.92
C LYS A 125 0.33 -7.97 18.66
N PRO A 126 -0.81 -7.48 18.12
CA PRO A 126 -0.79 -6.57 16.98
C PRO A 126 0.06 -5.32 17.27
N GLY A 127 0.96 -4.98 16.33
CA GLY A 127 1.86 -3.83 16.46
C GLY A 127 3.27 -4.16 16.94
N ASN A 128 3.46 -5.27 17.62
CA ASN A 128 4.77 -5.76 17.98
C ASN A 128 5.54 -6.23 16.75
N ALA A 129 6.86 -6.04 16.74
CA ALA A 129 7.71 -6.39 15.61
C ALA A 129 8.90 -7.26 16.05
N SER A 130 9.15 -8.32 15.32
CA SER A 130 10.28 -9.23 15.59
C SER A 130 10.86 -9.77 14.29
N GLN A 131 12.04 -10.42 14.42
CA GLN A 131 12.57 -11.25 13.37
C GLN A 131 11.65 -12.46 13.14
N MET A 132 11.51 -12.89 11.87
CA MET A 132 10.60 -13.99 11.54
C MET A 132 10.95 -15.31 12.24
N GLN A 133 12.23 -15.49 12.63
CA GLN A 133 12.63 -16.67 13.41
C GLN A 133 11.91 -16.79 14.75
N ASN A 134 11.54 -15.66 15.38
CA ASN A 134 10.90 -15.62 16.70
C ASN A 134 9.35 -15.62 16.61
N ILE A 135 8.78 -15.34 15.44
CA ILE A 135 7.32 -15.30 15.26
C ILE A 135 6.78 -16.70 15.03
N PRO A 136 5.77 -17.20 15.74
CA PRO A 136 5.18 -18.53 15.54
C PRO A 136 4.62 -18.72 14.13
N VAL A 137 4.70 -19.96 13.62
CA VAL A 137 4.07 -20.36 12.36
C VAL A 137 2.54 -20.20 12.48
N GLY A 138 1.88 -19.81 11.40
CA GLY A 138 0.45 -19.51 11.36
C GLY A 138 0.10 -18.05 11.64
N THR A 139 1.02 -17.26 12.22
CA THR A 139 0.78 -15.86 12.58
C THR A 139 0.58 -14.99 11.35
N PHE A 140 -0.38 -14.05 11.42
CA PHE A 140 -0.55 -13.00 10.43
C PHE A 140 0.42 -11.85 10.70
N ILE A 141 1.10 -11.42 9.65
CA ILE A 141 2.16 -10.40 9.70
C ILE A 141 2.00 -9.37 8.59
N HIS A 142 2.55 -8.19 8.81
CA HIS A 142 2.62 -7.10 7.85
C HIS A 142 3.97 -6.36 7.94
N ASN A 143 4.19 -5.34 7.12
CA ASN A 143 5.42 -4.54 7.10
C ASN A 143 6.69 -5.42 7.04
N ILE A 144 6.73 -6.36 6.10
CA ILE A 144 7.72 -7.42 6.03
C ILE A 144 8.96 -6.93 5.28
N GLU A 145 10.14 -7.16 5.84
CA GLU A 145 11.42 -6.95 5.17
C GLU A 145 11.70 -8.04 4.12
N LEU A 146 12.43 -7.66 3.07
CA LEU A 146 13.00 -8.61 2.09
C LEU A 146 14.49 -8.87 2.32
N TYR A 147 15.16 -7.93 2.94
CA TYR A 147 16.57 -7.98 3.31
C TYR A 147 16.72 -7.41 4.72
N PRO A 148 17.53 -8.00 5.58
CA PRO A 148 17.71 -7.55 6.95
C PRO A 148 18.10 -6.07 7.04
N SER A 149 17.52 -5.36 7.99
CA SER A 149 17.80 -3.94 8.30
C SER A 149 17.47 -2.94 7.19
N LYS A 150 16.86 -3.38 6.08
CA LYS A 150 16.45 -2.50 4.98
C LYS A 150 15.12 -1.78 5.26
N GLY A 151 14.33 -2.30 6.17
CA GLY A 151 12.97 -1.85 6.48
C GLY A 151 11.91 -2.59 5.66
N GLY A 152 10.70 -2.61 6.19
CA GLY A 152 9.56 -3.31 5.60
C GLY A 152 9.22 -2.83 4.19
N GLN A 153 9.07 -3.75 3.26
CA GLN A 153 8.78 -3.48 1.85
C GLN A 153 7.47 -4.11 1.37
N LEU A 154 7.08 -5.24 1.96
CA LEU A 154 5.86 -5.97 1.60
C LEU A 154 4.74 -5.74 2.62
N VAL A 155 3.50 -5.93 2.18
CA VAL A 155 2.29 -5.94 3.03
C VAL A 155 2.16 -4.66 3.87
N ARG A 156 2.08 -3.51 3.19
CA ARG A 156 1.97 -2.18 3.84
C ARG A 156 0.69 -1.42 3.52
N SER A 157 -0.11 -1.92 2.58
CA SER A 157 -1.35 -1.27 2.19
C SER A 157 -2.50 -1.65 3.11
N ALA A 158 -3.52 -0.80 3.19
CA ALA A 158 -4.72 -1.00 4.00
C ALA A 158 -5.32 -2.40 3.85
N GLY A 159 -5.68 -3.01 4.97
CA GLY A 159 -6.34 -4.31 5.04
C GLY A 159 -5.49 -5.51 4.65
N ASN A 160 -4.25 -5.31 4.22
CA ASN A 160 -3.38 -6.41 3.81
C ASN A 160 -2.76 -7.13 5.02
N MET A 161 -2.62 -8.44 4.88
CA MET A 161 -1.89 -9.31 5.78
C MET A 161 -1.20 -10.41 4.97
N ALA A 162 -0.09 -10.92 5.47
CA ALA A 162 0.55 -12.13 4.98
C ALA A 162 0.55 -13.17 6.12
N GLN A 163 0.67 -14.43 5.80
CA GLN A 163 0.71 -15.50 6.78
C GLN A 163 2.07 -16.19 6.74
N LEU A 164 2.67 -16.38 7.90
CA LEU A 164 3.88 -17.19 8.07
C LEU A 164 3.48 -18.66 8.04
N MET A 165 3.87 -19.39 6.98
CA MET A 165 3.43 -20.78 6.75
C MET A 165 4.40 -21.82 7.29
N GLY A 166 5.69 -21.50 7.35
CA GLY A 166 6.73 -22.42 7.80
C GLY A 166 8.08 -21.75 7.91
N LYS A 167 9.06 -22.47 8.49
CA LYS A 167 10.44 -22.03 8.64
C LYS A 167 11.34 -23.20 8.30
N GLU A 168 12.15 -23.08 7.24
CA GLU A 168 13.04 -24.13 6.78
C GLU A 168 14.31 -23.54 6.17
N ASN A 169 15.43 -24.20 6.32
CA ASN A 169 16.71 -23.87 5.66
C ASN A 169 17.14 -22.40 5.79
N GLY A 170 16.90 -21.77 6.93
CA GLY A 170 17.24 -20.34 7.14
C GLY A 170 16.24 -19.35 6.52
N TYR A 171 15.11 -19.83 5.97
CA TYR A 171 14.07 -19.03 5.37
C TYR A 171 12.71 -19.23 6.05
N ALA A 172 11.93 -18.17 6.07
CA ALA A 172 10.50 -18.17 6.38
C ALA A 172 9.71 -18.32 5.08
N LEU A 173 8.83 -19.30 5.00
CA LEU A 173 7.85 -19.44 3.92
C LEU A 173 6.65 -18.57 4.24
N VAL A 174 6.42 -17.52 3.43
CA VAL A 174 5.37 -16.53 3.66
C VAL A 174 4.37 -16.56 2.50
N ARG A 175 3.09 -16.68 2.84
CA ARG A 175 1.97 -16.51 1.90
C ARG A 175 1.57 -15.05 1.85
N LEU A 176 1.81 -14.40 0.70
CA LEU A 176 1.49 -13.00 0.46
C LEU A 176 0.00 -12.78 0.13
N PRO A 177 -0.53 -11.54 0.25
CA PRO A 177 -1.92 -11.22 -0.09
C PRO A 177 -2.31 -11.59 -1.54
N SER A 178 -1.35 -11.64 -2.45
CA SER A 178 -1.55 -12.07 -3.84
C SER A 178 -1.77 -13.57 -4.01
N GLY A 179 -1.54 -14.37 -2.96
CA GLY A 179 -1.49 -15.83 -3.02
C GLY A 179 -0.11 -16.40 -3.38
N GLU A 180 0.88 -15.55 -3.70
CA GLU A 180 2.26 -15.98 -3.93
C GLU A 180 2.87 -16.51 -2.62
N MET A 181 3.54 -17.66 -2.69
CA MET A 181 4.33 -18.21 -1.60
C MET A 181 5.81 -17.92 -1.85
N ARG A 182 6.44 -17.27 -0.88
CA ARG A 182 7.79 -16.75 -1.04
C ARG A 182 8.65 -17.03 0.18
N ASN A 183 9.90 -17.38 -0.09
CA ASN A 183 10.95 -17.51 0.93
C ASN A 183 11.54 -16.15 1.26
N ILE A 184 11.65 -15.85 2.53
CA ILE A 184 12.25 -14.61 3.08
C ILE A 184 13.23 -15.02 4.17
N PRO A 185 14.44 -14.43 4.26
CA PRO A 185 15.40 -14.79 5.30
C PRO A 185 14.82 -14.67 6.72
N LEU A 186 15.11 -15.60 7.60
CA LEU A 186 14.56 -15.66 8.98
C LEU A 186 14.94 -14.45 9.84
N ASN A 187 16.08 -13.82 9.56
CA ASN A 187 16.56 -12.61 10.25
C ASN A 187 15.91 -11.30 9.75
N CYS A 188 14.98 -11.36 8.78
CA CYS A 188 14.17 -10.21 8.38
C CYS A 188 13.10 -9.90 9.42
N MET A 189 12.88 -8.59 9.66
CA MET A 189 11.84 -8.10 10.55
C MET A 189 10.46 -8.15 9.90
N ALA A 190 9.45 -8.44 10.73
CA ALA A 190 8.04 -8.31 10.38
C ALA A 190 7.24 -7.77 11.58
N THR A 191 6.12 -7.11 11.32
CA THR A 191 5.20 -6.64 12.36
C THR A 191 4.00 -7.58 12.43
N ILE A 192 3.58 -7.93 13.64
CA ILE A 192 2.46 -8.85 13.90
C ILE A 192 1.12 -8.15 13.63
N GLY A 193 0.18 -8.88 13.05
CA GLY A 193 -1.18 -8.44 12.79
C GLY A 193 -1.46 -8.03 11.34
N GLN A 194 -2.69 -7.61 11.09
CA GLN A 194 -3.20 -7.11 9.81
C GLN A 194 -3.10 -5.58 9.77
N VAL A 195 -2.84 -4.99 8.62
CA VAL A 195 -2.85 -3.52 8.44
C VAL A 195 -4.27 -2.97 8.61
N SER A 196 -4.39 -1.83 9.27
CA SER A 196 -5.66 -1.11 9.49
C SER A 196 -6.39 -0.72 8.19
N ASN A 197 -7.59 -0.15 8.36
CA ASN A 197 -8.42 0.38 7.26
C ASN A 197 -8.86 -0.68 6.26
N ILE A 198 -9.36 -1.80 6.74
CA ILE A 198 -9.77 -2.98 5.94
C ILE A 198 -10.76 -2.61 4.84
N ASP A 199 -11.72 -1.71 5.13
CA ASP A 199 -12.77 -1.29 4.20
C ASP A 199 -12.33 -0.31 3.12
N HIS A 200 -11.03 0.02 3.04
CA HIS A 200 -10.53 0.98 2.05
C HIS A 200 -10.87 0.61 0.60
N SER A 201 -10.85 -0.67 0.26
CA SER A 201 -11.19 -1.17 -1.09
C SER A 201 -12.68 -1.03 -1.45
N ASN A 202 -13.55 -0.95 -0.45
CA ASN A 202 -14.99 -0.88 -0.61
C ASN A 202 -15.52 0.56 -0.82
N VAL A 203 -14.61 1.56 -0.77
CA VAL A 203 -14.98 2.97 -0.93
C VAL A 203 -15.30 3.31 -2.38
N ASN A 204 -16.48 3.86 -2.63
CA ASN A 204 -16.86 4.42 -3.91
C ASN A 204 -16.67 5.95 -3.92
N TYR A 205 -15.82 6.42 -4.83
CA TYR A 205 -15.52 7.86 -4.93
C TYR A 205 -16.68 8.72 -5.45
N GLY A 206 -17.62 8.13 -6.17
CA GLY A 206 -18.86 8.76 -6.64
C GLY A 206 -18.69 9.82 -7.74
N LYS A 207 -17.61 10.60 -7.76
CA LYS A 207 -17.39 11.67 -8.74
C LYS A 207 -15.95 11.81 -9.22
N ALA A 208 -15.78 12.26 -10.46
CA ALA A 208 -14.46 12.46 -11.08
C ALA A 208 -13.60 13.48 -10.33
N GLY A 209 -14.19 14.54 -9.76
CA GLY A 209 -13.48 15.55 -8.99
C GLY A 209 -12.71 14.99 -7.80
N ARG A 210 -13.20 13.91 -7.18
CA ARG A 210 -12.49 13.25 -6.09
C ARG A 210 -11.20 12.59 -6.56
N LYS A 211 -11.20 11.94 -7.73
CA LYS A 211 -9.98 11.42 -8.38
C LYS A 211 -9.02 12.55 -8.77
N ARG A 212 -9.56 13.70 -9.21
CA ARG A 212 -8.73 14.89 -9.51
C ARG A 212 -7.98 15.39 -8.28
N HIS A 213 -8.64 15.44 -7.11
CA HIS A 213 -7.99 15.81 -5.85
C HIS A 213 -6.91 14.82 -5.41
N MET A 214 -6.99 13.56 -5.83
CA MET A 214 -5.96 12.53 -5.59
C MET A 214 -4.76 12.64 -6.54
N GLY A 215 -4.79 13.56 -7.51
CA GLY A 215 -3.70 13.78 -8.47
C GLY A 215 -3.82 12.98 -9.76
N TRP A 216 -4.99 12.40 -10.04
CA TRP A 216 -5.27 11.73 -11.31
C TRP A 216 -5.88 12.71 -12.30
N ARG A 217 -5.32 12.80 -13.50
CA ARG A 217 -5.89 13.55 -14.62
C ARG A 217 -6.84 12.67 -15.42
N PRO A 218 -7.80 13.26 -16.14
CA PRO A 218 -8.69 12.54 -17.04
C PRO A 218 -7.89 11.73 -18.08
N THR A 219 -8.44 10.59 -18.46
CA THR A 219 -7.87 9.68 -19.47
C THR A 219 -8.86 9.51 -20.60
N VAL A 220 -8.40 9.67 -21.83
CA VAL A 220 -9.17 9.39 -23.04
C VAL A 220 -8.84 7.97 -23.51
N ARG A 221 -9.86 7.19 -23.86
CA ARG A 221 -9.67 5.84 -24.41
C ARG A 221 -9.18 5.92 -25.86
N GLY A 222 -8.38 4.96 -26.32
CA GLY A 222 -7.78 4.96 -27.65
C GLY A 222 -8.79 4.92 -28.80
N SER A 223 -9.95 4.29 -28.60
CA SER A 223 -11.00 4.16 -29.63
C SER A 223 -11.70 5.47 -30.02
N VAL A 224 -11.49 6.55 -29.27
CA VAL A 224 -12.04 7.90 -29.60
C VAL A 224 -10.95 8.87 -30.06
N MET A 225 -9.77 8.36 -30.34
CA MET A 225 -8.64 9.10 -30.90
C MET A 225 -8.60 8.91 -32.42
N ASN A 226 -7.77 9.72 -33.08
CA ASN A 226 -7.51 9.56 -34.50
C ASN A 226 -6.57 8.34 -34.75
N PRO A 227 -6.56 7.78 -35.99
CA PRO A 227 -5.70 6.62 -36.33
C PRO A 227 -4.20 6.87 -36.11
N ASN A 228 -3.73 8.10 -36.27
CA ASN A 228 -2.35 8.49 -36.02
C ASN A 228 -1.98 8.57 -34.53
N ASP A 229 -2.97 8.74 -33.63
CA ASP A 229 -2.74 8.90 -32.19
C ASP A 229 -2.78 7.58 -31.42
N HIS A 230 -3.56 6.63 -31.91
CA HIS A 230 -3.71 5.32 -31.24
C HIS A 230 -4.06 4.20 -32.24
N PRO A 231 -3.51 2.98 -32.08
CA PRO A 231 -3.85 1.82 -32.92
C PRO A 231 -5.33 1.42 -32.95
N HIS A 232 -6.14 1.91 -31.99
CA HIS A 232 -7.59 1.72 -31.92
C HIS A 232 -8.36 2.91 -32.45
N GLY A 233 -7.68 3.94 -32.95
CA GLY A 233 -8.31 5.17 -33.44
C GLY A 233 -8.94 5.01 -34.78
N GLY A 234 -9.84 5.95 -35.12
CA GLY A 234 -10.56 6.00 -36.39
C GLY A 234 -11.91 5.27 -36.36
N GLY A 235 -12.58 5.32 -37.51
CA GLY A 235 -13.92 4.77 -37.72
C GLY A 235 -15.06 5.72 -37.39
N GLU A 236 -16.27 5.31 -37.74
CA GLU A 236 -17.52 6.06 -37.56
C GLU A 236 -18.20 5.63 -36.24
N GLY A 237 -18.74 6.59 -35.50
CA GLY A 237 -19.55 6.37 -34.29
C GLY A 237 -18.80 5.58 -33.20
N LYS A 238 -19.37 4.48 -32.70
CA LYS A 238 -18.80 3.59 -31.69
C LYS A 238 -18.04 2.43 -32.34
N SER A 239 -16.92 2.74 -32.96
CA SER A 239 -16.10 1.73 -33.65
C SER A 239 -15.50 0.72 -32.65
N PRO A 240 -15.45 -0.56 -33.02
CA PRO A 240 -14.74 -1.61 -32.26
C PRO A 240 -13.23 -1.40 -32.32
N ILE A 241 -12.48 -2.20 -31.53
CA ILE A 241 -11.02 -2.14 -31.51
C ILE A 241 -10.39 -2.54 -32.86
N GLY A 242 -11.08 -3.36 -33.66
CA GLY A 242 -10.63 -3.79 -34.98
C GLY A 242 -9.36 -4.67 -34.98
N ARG A 243 -9.04 -5.31 -33.87
CA ARG A 243 -7.86 -6.17 -33.66
C ARG A 243 -8.24 -7.38 -32.83
N PRO A 244 -7.46 -8.50 -32.90
CA PRO A 244 -7.72 -9.69 -32.08
C PRO A 244 -7.73 -9.44 -30.57
N GLY A 245 -7.09 -8.34 -30.10
CA GLY A 245 -7.08 -7.93 -28.71
C GLY A 245 -6.68 -6.48 -28.55
N PRO A 246 -6.96 -5.86 -27.37
CA PRO A 246 -6.58 -4.49 -27.11
C PRO A 246 -5.07 -4.31 -27.01
N VAL A 247 -4.58 -3.21 -27.56
CA VAL A 247 -3.16 -2.85 -27.54
C VAL A 247 -2.95 -1.48 -26.88
N SER A 248 -1.71 -1.23 -26.47
CA SER A 248 -1.27 0.08 -25.95
C SER A 248 -1.10 1.07 -27.13
N PRO A 249 -0.88 2.39 -26.85
CA PRO A 249 -0.55 3.37 -27.89
C PRO A 249 0.67 3.00 -28.75
N TRP A 250 1.55 2.16 -28.23
CA TRP A 250 2.74 1.67 -28.92
C TRP A 250 2.55 0.27 -29.56
N GLY A 251 1.31 -0.21 -29.65
CA GLY A 251 0.99 -1.49 -30.30
C GLY A 251 1.24 -2.74 -29.45
N LYS A 252 1.69 -2.63 -28.20
CA LYS A 252 1.89 -3.80 -27.34
C LYS A 252 0.56 -4.34 -26.83
N PRO A 253 0.32 -5.69 -26.88
CA PRO A 253 -0.85 -6.30 -26.28
C PRO A 253 -1.00 -5.95 -24.80
N THR A 254 -2.23 -5.63 -24.37
CA THR A 254 -2.53 -5.22 -22.98
C THR A 254 -3.17 -6.33 -22.16
N LEU A 255 -3.73 -7.35 -22.79
CA LEU A 255 -4.31 -8.53 -22.14
C LEU A 255 -3.43 -9.75 -22.36
N GLY A 256 -3.20 -10.52 -21.30
CA GLY A 256 -2.50 -11.79 -21.34
C GLY A 256 -0.98 -11.73 -21.60
N TYR A 257 -0.43 -10.57 -21.92
CA TYR A 257 1.00 -10.43 -22.18
C TYR A 257 1.83 -10.45 -20.88
N LYS A 258 2.75 -11.42 -20.80
CA LYS A 258 3.64 -11.58 -19.64
C LYS A 258 4.80 -10.59 -19.73
N THR A 259 4.77 -9.54 -18.90
CA THR A 259 5.81 -8.49 -18.89
C THR A 259 6.98 -8.78 -17.95
N ARG A 260 6.85 -9.73 -17.01
CA ARG A 260 7.96 -10.13 -16.13
C ARG A 260 9.05 -10.83 -16.96
N ALA A 261 10.30 -10.45 -16.76
CA ALA A 261 11.45 -11.10 -17.39
C ALA A 261 11.46 -12.61 -17.07
N LYS A 262 11.87 -13.45 -18.05
CA LYS A 262 11.89 -14.91 -17.89
C LYS A 262 12.84 -15.36 -16.78
N HIS A 263 13.98 -14.70 -16.61
CA HIS A 263 15.01 -14.99 -15.62
C HIS A 263 15.18 -13.81 -14.68
N ASN A 264 14.27 -13.66 -13.71
CA ASN A 264 14.38 -12.61 -12.73
C ASN A 264 15.14 -13.13 -11.50
N ARG A 265 16.08 -12.32 -10.97
CA ARG A 265 16.90 -12.66 -9.78
C ARG A 265 16.06 -13.07 -8.56
N SER A 266 14.83 -12.58 -8.46
CA SER A 266 13.91 -12.91 -7.36
C SER A 266 13.17 -14.23 -7.54
N ASP A 267 13.30 -14.92 -8.70
CA ASP A 267 12.57 -16.17 -8.96
C ASP A 267 12.98 -17.31 -8.02
N LYS A 268 14.26 -17.33 -7.60
CA LYS A 268 14.79 -18.28 -6.61
C LYS A 268 14.10 -18.24 -5.23
N PHE A 269 13.44 -17.13 -4.92
CA PHE A 269 12.71 -16.97 -3.65
C PHE A 269 11.21 -17.28 -3.77
N ILE A 270 10.69 -17.50 -4.98
CA ILE A 270 9.27 -17.77 -5.21
C ILE A 270 9.07 -19.28 -5.27
N VAL A 271 8.39 -19.84 -4.27
CA VAL A 271 8.07 -21.27 -4.20
C VAL A 271 6.83 -21.57 -5.05
N LYS A 272 5.79 -20.74 -4.93
CA LYS A 272 4.54 -20.88 -5.70
C LYS A 272 4.04 -19.51 -6.15
N ARG A 273 3.78 -19.38 -7.45
CA ARG A 273 3.20 -18.13 -8.00
C ARG A 273 1.70 -18.06 -7.71
N ARG A 274 1.13 -16.85 -7.77
CA ARG A 274 -0.30 -16.60 -7.51
C ARG A 274 -1.27 -17.46 -8.34
N ASN A 275 -0.86 -17.89 -9.52
CA ASN A 275 -1.68 -18.69 -10.45
C ASN A 275 -1.38 -20.19 -10.37
N GLY A 276 -0.76 -20.68 -9.29
CA GLY A 276 -0.56 -22.10 -9.06
C GLY A 276 0.54 -22.78 -9.90
N LYS A 277 1.32 -22.02 -10.65
CA LYS A 277 2.49 -22.53 -11.39
C LYS A 277 3.77 -22.05 -10.77
#